data_47c6ca0d3ee1b5026eeefd50389fd800
#
_entry.id   47c6ca0d3ee1b5026eeefd50389fd800
#
_cell.length_a   1.000
_cell.length_b   1.000
_cell.length_c   1.000
_cell.angle_alpha   90.00
_cell.angle_beta   90.00
_cell.angle_gamma   90.00
#
_symmetry.space_group_name_H-M   'P 1'
#
loop_
_entity.id
_entity.type
_entity.pdbx_description
1 polymer ?
#
loop_
_entity_poly.entity_id
_entity_poly.type
_entity_poly.pdbx_seq_one_letter_code
_entity_poly.pdbx_strand_id
1 'polypeptide(L)'
;MKTIKNYAKKNILIYNSLTNKKEKFIPIEYNKIGMYVCGPTIYNYIHLGNCRTFIFFDMLYRYFKHLNFKVKYIRNITDITHLELKLNCVNNQMEIIQKYLLNFYFILKKFNILSPNIEPRSTGHIIEQIINIKKILNKKFAYINKGSIYFDINYYNKIFGNYGNILNNIDLNKEVNLNNKFIEEKKNYYDFAIWKKSNYGMNWESPWGKGKPGWHIGCSTMSNKYLGNYFDIHGGGIDLKFPHHECEITQSNIINNNNYNLAKYWIHTNMLTINNKKMSKSLNNFIIPNDIINGKLNITNYKKINPIIIRLYFLQTHYRKIINISNKSLINTEKNYKILLNILKKIKKIKPKLKTSSNININNIYKIFYLSINDDFNIPLLIYNLFKINNIIDKCINKELNINFNDINKLYNLIKIFLIDILGLKFKKKRKINFKKIINKIYEIRNEMRKKKNYYFSDKLRNILNNFLCIKDNKI
;
A
#
# COMPACT_ATOMS: atom_id res chain seq x y z
N MET A 1 -5.87 -12.15 26.52
CA MET A 1 -5.81 -11.33 25.28
C MET A 1 -5.22 -9.95 25.50
N LYS A 2 -5.74 -9.13 26.42
CA LYS A 2 -5.25 -7.76 26.68
C LYS A 2 -3.76 -7.73 27.04
N THR A 3 -3.31 -8.64 27.90
CA THR A 3 -1.90 -8.78 28.33
C THR A 3 -0.97 -9.13 27.17
N ILE A 4 -1.35 -10.11 26.31
CA ILE A 4 -0.56 -10.52 25.14
C ILE A 4 -0.46 -9.38 24.12
N LYS A 5 -1.55 -8.64 23.90
CA LYS A 5 -1.57 -7.49 23.02
C LYS A 5 -0.66 -6.37 23.53
N ASN A 6 -0.66 -6.10 24.83
CA ASN A 6 0.24 -5.12 25.45
C ASN A 6 1.71 -5.56 25.36
N TYR A 7 1.99 -6.86 25.53
CA TYR A 7 3.33 -7.41 25.31
C TYR A 7 3.76 -7.22 23.84
N ALA A 8 2.88 -7.55 22.89
CA ALA A 8 3.15 -7.36 21.46
C ALA A 8 3.48 -5.90 21.13
N LYS A 9 2.70 -4.96 21.69
CA LYS A 9 2.90 -3.51 21.50
C LYS A 9 4.28 -3.03 21.94
N LYS A 10 4.87 -3.62 22.97
CA LYS A 10 6.18 -3.25 23.53
C LYS A 10 7.38 -3.89 22.82
N ASN A 11 7.15 -4.90 21.98
CA ASN A 11 8.21 -5.74 21.42
C ASN A 11 8.17 -5.79 19.88
N ILE A 12 7.93 -4.66 19.24
CA ILE A 12 7.98 -4.54 17.78
C ILE A 12 9.42 -4.24 17.39
N LEU A 13 9.96 -5.01 16.45
CA LEU A 13 11.23 -4.76 15.79
C LEU A 13 10.98 -4.25 14.38
N ILE A 14 11.73 -3.25 13.95
CA ILE A 14 11.66 -2.67 12.61
C ILE A 14 13.06 -2.58 12.04
N TYR A 15 13.25 -3.04 10.83
CA TYR A 15 14.48 -2.78 10.10
C TYR A 15 14.47 -1.33 9.61
N ASN A 16 15.40 -0.54 10.14
CA ASN A 16 15.57 0.85 9.77
C ASN A 16 16.58 0.98 8.62
N SER A 17 16.12 1.44 7.46
CA SER A 17 16.98 1.59 6.28
C SER A 17 18.03 2.69 6.42
N LEU A 18 17.89 3.59 7.40
CA LEU A 18 18.87 4.63 7.70
C LEU A 18 20.08 4.05 8.43
N THR A 19 19.83 3.18 9.41
CA THR A 19 20.89 2.56 10.24
C THR A 19 21.29 1.17 9.76
N ASN A 20 20.52 0.58 8.82
CA ASN A 20 20.66 -0.79 8.32
C ASN A 20 20.58 -1.88 9.42
N LYS A 21 19.88 -1.61 10.50
CA LYS A 21 19.74 -2.54 11.63
C LYS A 21 18.26 -2.77 11.96
N LYS A 22 17.96 -3.92 12.55
CA LYS A 22 16.70 -4.14 13.23
C LYS A 22 16.73 -3.43 14.57
N GLU A 23 15.80 -2.54 14.80
CA GLU A 23 15.68 -1.72 15.99
C GLU A 23 14.35 -1.96 16.66
N LYS A 24 14.32 -1.80 17.99
CA LYS A 24 13.07 -1.81 18.73
C LYS A 24 12.28 -0.53 18.39
N PHE A 25 11.03 -0.73 17.98
CA PHE A 25 10.15 0.39 17.69
C PHE A 25 9.71 1.08 18.99
N ILE A 26 10.11 2.31 19.14
CA ILE A 26 9.74 3.19 20.25
C ILE A 26 9.18 4.46 19.62
N PRO A 27 7.85 4.70 19.70
CA PRO A 27 7.25 5.91 19.15
C PRO A 27 7.79 7.16 19.88
N ILE A 28 7.88 8.28 19.16
CA ILE A 28 8.36 9.56 19.70
C ILE A 28 7.39 10.06 20.79
N GLU A 29 6.09 10.03 20.49
CA GLU A 29 5.06 10.31 21.48
C GLU A 29 4.40 9.02 21.97
N TYR A 30 4.21 8.90 23.29
CA TYR A 30 3.56 7.72 23.84
C TYR A 30 2.21 7.44 23.18
N ASN A 31 2.05 6.22 22.69
CA ASN A 31 0.83 5.73 22.05
C ASN A 31 0.38 6.44 20.77
N LYS A 32 1.19 7.34 20.20
CA LYS A 32 0.94 7.99 18.91
C LYS A 32 2.00 7.56 17.90
N ILE A 33 1.65 7.54 16.64
CA ILE A 33 2.56 7.25 15.53
C ILE A 33 2.27 8.21 14.39
N GLY A 34 3.28 8.99 14.00
CA GLY A 34 3.30 9.74 12.76
C GLY A 34 3.90 8.90 11.65
N MET A 35 3.14 8.66 10.57
CA MET A 35 3.61 7.85 9.44
C MET A 35 3.39 8.61 8.13
N TYR A 36 4.47 8.89 7.40
CA TYR A 36 4.43 9.45 6.06
C TYR A 36 4.87 8.40 5.05
N VAL A 37 4.13 8.24 3.98
CA VAL A 37 4.47 7.33 2.89
C VAL A 37 4.42 8.08 1.57
N CYS A 38 5.52 8.07 0.83
CA CYS A 38 5.56 8.68 -0.48
C CYS A 38 4.52 8.03 -1.41
N GLY A 39 3.62 8.87 -1.90
CA GLY A 39 2.56 8.48 -2.82
C GLY A 39 3.02 8.44 -4.27
N PRO A 40 2.12 8.18 -5.20
CA PRO A 40 2.47 8.11 -6.60
C PRO A 40 2.60 9.50 -7.22
N THR A 41 3.44 9.60 -8.26
CA THR A 41 3.38 10.73 -9.20
C THR A 41 2.32 10.41 -10.25
N ILE A 42 1.27 11.25 -10.30
CA ILE A 42 0.07 11.02 -11.13
C ILE A 42 0.23 11.62 -12.54
N TYR A 43 1.08 11.02 -13.34
CA TYR A 43 1.19 11.32 -14.77
C TYR A 43 0.86 10.12 -15.66
N ASN A 44 0.62 8.96 -15.05
CA ASN A 44 0.28 7.72 -15.72
C ASN A 44 -0.47 6.78 -14.75
N TYR A 45 -0.96 5.66 -15.24
CA TYR A 45 -1.48 4.60 -14.39
C TYR A 45 -0.40 4.08 -13.45
N ILE A 46 -0.77 3.83 -12.19
CA ILE A 46 0.13 3.16 -11.25
C ILE A 46 0.42 1.74 -11.71
N HIS A 47 1.60 1.24 -11.37
CA HIS A 47 2.02 -0.12 -11.66
C HIS A 47 1.99 -1.02 -10.41
N LEU A 48 2.17 -2.32 -10.61
CA LEU A 48 2.13 -3.30 -9.52
C LEU A 48 3.18 -3.05 -8.43
N GLY A 49 4.34 -2.48 -8.76
CA GLY A 49 5.35 -2.09 -7.78
C GLY A 49 4.81 -1.09 -6.76
N ASN A 50 4.09 -0.04 -7.22
CA ASN A 50 3.42 0.91 -6.32
C ASN A 50 2.39 0.21 -5.43
N CYS A 51 1.61 -0.73 -6.01
CA CYS A 51 0.63 -1.48 -5.24
C CYS A 51 1.27 -2.32 -4.12
N ARG A 52 2.44 -2.89 -4.36
CA ARG A 52 3.21 -3.63 -3.34
C ARG A 52 3.50 -2.74 -2.13
N THR A 53 4.02 -1.55 -2.38
CA THR A 53 4.32 -0.56 -1.34
C THR A 53 3.06 -0.18 -0.56
N PHE A 54 1.99 0.19 -1.25
CA PHE A 54 0.75 0.62 -0.59
C PHE A 54 0.05 -0.52 0.17
N ILE A 55 0.13 -1.77 -0.29
CA ILE A 55 -0.39 -2.94 0.42
C ILE A 55 0.39 -3.20 1.71
N PHE A 56 1.72 -3.08 1.67
CA PHE A 56 2.55 -3.25 2.85
C PHE A 56 2.26 -2.18 3.91
N PHE A 57 2.24 -0.89 3.54
CA PHE A 57 1.95 0.18 4.48
C PHE A 57 0.49 0.18 4.97
N ASP A 58 -0.46 -0.29 4.17
CA ASP A 58 -1.83 -0.55 4.64
C ASP A 58 -1.87 -1.64 5.72
N MET A 59 -1.14 -2.74 5.52
CA MET A 59 -1.02 -3.79 6.54
C MET A 59 -0.38 -3.26 7.81
N LEU A 60 0.67 -2.45 7.70
CA LEU A 60 1.35 -1.80 8.82
C LEU A 60 0.41 -0.87 9.58
N TYR A 61 -0.32 -0.01 8.86
CA TYR A 61 -1.34 0.89 9.42
C TYR A 61 -2.42 0.12 10.18
N ARG A 62 -2.94 -0.98 9.59
CA ARG A 62 -3.92 -1.85 10.24
C ARG A 62 -3.37 -2.50 11.50
N TYR A 63 -2.12 -2.95 11.46
CA TYR A 63 -1.48 -3.59 12.61
C TYR A 63 -1.29 -2.62 13.77
N PHE A 64 -0.77 -1.42 13.53
CA PHE A 64 -0.65 -0.40 14.56
C PHE A 64 -2.01 0.02 15.16
N LYS A 65 -3.02 0.20 14.33
CA LYS A 65 -4.40 0.44 14.81
C LYS A 65 -4.91 -0.72 15.66
N HIS A 66 -4.66 -1.96 15.23
CA HIS A 66 -5.02 -3.13 16.01
C HIS A 66 -4.33 -3.14 17.39
N LEU A 67 -3.09 -2.69 17.48
CA LEU A 67 -2.38 -2.53 18.76
C LEU A 67 -2.83 -1.30 19.57
N ASN A 68 -3.85 -0.58 19.14
CA ASN A 68 -4.40 0.62 19.76
C ASN A 68 -3.43 1.82 19.79
N PHE A 69 -2.54 1.93 18.82
CA PHE A 69 -1.84 3.19 18.56
C PHE A 69 -2.78 4.20 17.88
N LYS A 70 -2.66 5.47 18.23
CA LYS A 70 -3.26 6.59 17.50
C LYS A 70 -2.34 6.91 16.32
N VAL A 71 -2.65 6.38 15.14
CA VAL A 71 -1.81 6.55 13.94
C VAL A 71 -2.30 7.72 13.11
N LYS A 72 -1.44 8.69 12.85
CA LYS A 72 -1.63 9.76 11.87
C LYS A 72 -0.88 9.37 10.60
N TYR A 73 -1.60 8.78 9.64
CA TYR A 73 -1.06 8.29 8.39
C TYR A 73 -1.28 9.33 7.28
N ILE A 74 -0.19 9.79 6.68
CA ILE A 74 -0.14 10.72 5.56
C ILE A 74 0.41 10.00 4.34
N ARG A 75 -0.25 10.17 3.20
CA ARG A 75 0.26 9.73 1.89
C ARG A 75 0.01 10.84 0.89
N ASN A 76 1.07 11.39 0.31
CA ASN A 76 0.91 12.47 -0.64
C ASN A 76 0.46 11.99 -2.03
N ILE A 77 0.01 12.95 -2.82
CA ILE A 77 -0.17 12.82 -4.26
C ILE A 77 0.74 13.85 -4.93
N THR A 78 1.70 13.37 -5.71
CA THR A 78 2.51 14.25 -6.56
C THR A 78 1.77 14.44 -7.89
N ASP A 79 1.02 15.53 -7.98
CA ASP A 79 0.22 15.92 -9.14
C ASP A 79 0.89 16.99 -9.99
N ILE A 80 2.16 17.30 -9.74
CA ILE A 80 3.02 18.12 -10.57
C ILE A 80 3.87 17.18 -11.44
N THR A 81 3.76 17.33 -12.76
CA THR A 81 4.58 16.53 -13.68
C THR A 81 5.80 17.30 -14.15
N HIS A 82 6.96 16.65 -14.13
CA HIS A 82 8.20 17.14 -14.72
C HIS A 82 8.41 16.61 -16.16
N LEU A 83 7.55 15.68 -16.60
CA LEU A 83 7.52 15.28 -17.98
C LEU A 83 6.83 16.40 -18.78
N GLU A 84 7.52 16.94 -19.75
CA GLU A 84 6.91 17.71 -20.82
C GLU A 84 6.03 16.73 -21.58
N LEU A 85 4.82 16.54 -21.07
CA LEU A 85 3.79 15.90 -21.87
C LEU A 85 3.67 16.74 -23.12
N LYS A 86 3.80 16.14 -24.28
CA LYS A 86 3.65 16.74 -25.62
C LYS A 86 2.26 17.37 -25.85
N LEU A 87 1.61 17.79 -24.78
CA LEU A 87 0.27 18.36 -24.74
C LEU A 87 0.42 19.86 -24.52
N ASN A 88 0.25 20.59 -25.58
CA ASN A 88 0.39 22.06 -25.67
C ASN A 88 -0.63 22.85 -24.82
N CYS A 89 -1.50 22.20 -24.03
CA CYS A 89 -2.54 22.86 -23.24
C CYS A 89 -2.53 22.43 -21.78
N VAL A 90 -2.48 23.38 -20.85
CA VAL A 90 -2.54 23.17 -19.38
C VAL A 90 -3.84 22.46 -18.98
N ASN A 91 -4.97 22.79 -19.61
CA ASN A 91 -6.27 22.18 -19.33
C ASN A 91 -6.27 20.67 -19.55
N ASN A 92 -5.65 20.19 -20.61
CA ASN A 92 -5.54 18.75 -20.90
C ASN A 92 -4.69 18.00 -19.84
N GLN A 93 -3.73 18.69 -19.19
CA GLN A 93 -2.91 18.09 -18.13
C GLN A 93 -3.74 17.80 -16.87
N MET A 94 -4.62 18.72 -16.47
CA MET A 94 -5.49 18.55 -15.30
C MET A 94 -6.52 17.43 -15.50
N GLU A 95 -7.10 17.32 -16.69
CA GLU A 95 -8.01 16.21 -17.03
C GLU A 95 -7.29 14.85 -16.96
N ILE A 96 -6.08 14.78 -17.51
CA ILE A 96 -5.27 13.57 -17.48
C ILE A 96 -4.91 13.18 -16.06
N ILE A 97 -4.47 14.14 -15.22
CA ILE A 97 -4.17 13.93 -13.81
C ILE A 97 -5.43 13.41 -13.09
N GLN A 98 -6.58 14.05 -13.31
CA GLN A 98 -7.84 13.63 -12.70
C GLN A 98 -8.24 12.21 -13.11
N LYS A 99 -8.09 11.84 -14.38
CA LYS A 99 -8.34 10.49 -14.90
C LYS A 99 -7.48 9.44 -14.17
N TYR A 100 -6.17 9.69 -14.05
CA TYR A 100 -5.26 8.77 -13.38
C TYR A 100 -5.50 8.71 -11.88
N LEU A 101 -5.86 9.82 -11.26
CA LEU A 101 -6.20 9.87 -9.85
C LEU A 101 -7.47 9.07 -9.52
N LEU A 102 -8.51 9.18 -10.31
CA LEU A 102 -9.72 8.36 -10.15
C LEU A 102 -9.40 6.87 -10.32
N ASN A 103 -8.56 6.53 -11.29
CA ASN A 103 -8.09 5.16 -11.47
C ASN A 103 -7.28 4.67 -10.26
N PHE A 104 -6.39 5.50 -9.73
CA PHE A 104 -5.62 5.20 -8.53
C PHE A 104 -6.53 4.81 -7.36
N TYR A 105 -7.54 5.62 -7.04
CA TYR A 105 -8.48 5.31 -5.97
C TYR A 105 -9.30 4.05 -6.24
N PHE A 106 -9.70 3.84 -7.49
CA PHE A 106 -10.38 2.61 -7.89
C PHE A 106 -9.50 1.37 -7.60
N ILE A 107 -8.23 1.42 -7.94
CA ILE A 107 -7.27 0.34 -7.69
C ILE A 107 -7.08 0.11 -6.20
N LEU A 108 -6.86 1.15 -5.40
CA LEU A 108 -6.72 1.02 -3.95
C LEU A 108 -7.93 0.32 -3.31
N LYS A 109 -9.13 0.70 -3.74
CA LYS A 109 -10.39 0.06 -3.28
C LYS A 109 -10.47 -1.42 -3.67
N LYS A 110 -10.01 -1.79 -4.88
CA LYS A 110 -9.97 -3.19 -5.33
C LYS A 110 -9.00 -4.04 -4.52
N PHE A 111 -7.87 -3.49 -4.14
CA PHE A 111 -6.88 -4.14 -3.27
C PHE A 111 -7.23 -4.08 -1.77
N ASN A 112 -8.38 -3.49 -1.40
CA ASN A 112 -8.79 -3.29 0.00
C ASN A 112 -7.78 -2.50 0.83
N ILE A 113 -7.17 -1.50 0.24
CA ILE A 113 -6.27 -0.55 0.91
C ILE A 113 -7.12 0.53 1.57
N LEU A 114 -6.85 0.82 2.84
CA LEU A 114 -7.51 1.88 3.59
C LEU A 114 -7.01 3.25 3.12
N SER A 115 -7.88 4.24 3.20
CA SER A 115 -7.47 5.63 3.01
C SER A 115 -6.56 6.08 4.15
N PRO A 116 -5.54 6.92 3.88
CA PRO A 116 -4.79 7.61 4.91
C PRO A 116 -5.68 8.62 5.65
N ASN A 117 -5.17 9.19 6.75
CA ASN A 117 -5.88 10.26 7.44
C ASN A 117 -5.90 11.56 6.62
N ILE A 118 -4.80 11.86 5.95
CA ILE A 118 -4.67 13.03 5.06
C ILE A 118 -3.92 12.59 3.80
N GLU A 119 -4.39 13.05 2.65
CA GLU A 119 -3.77 12.77 1.35
C GLU A 119 -3.50 14.10 0.63
N PRO A 120 -2.42 14.80 1.02
CA PRO A 120 -2.11 16.12 0.50
C PRO A 120 -1.60 16.06 -0.94
N ARG A 121 -1.97 17.05 -1.75
CA ARG A 121 -1.51 17.21 -3.13
C ARG A 121 -0.38 18.23 -3.22
N SER A 122 0.61 17.99 -4.08
CA SER A 122 1.72 18.93 -4.29
C SER A 122 1.25 20.29 -4.81
N THR A 123 0.25 20.32 -5.71
CA THR A 123 -0.36 21.56 -6.22
C THR A 123 -1.04 22.40 -5.15
N GLY A 124 -1.58 21.78 -4.11
CA GLY A 124 -2.21 22.47 -2.98
C GLY A 124 -1.22 23.03 -1.95
N HIS A 125 0.09 22.89 -2.19
CA HIS A 125 1.15 23.27 -1.24
C HIS A 125 2.27 24.11 -1.88
N ILE A 126 1.98 24.80 -2.98
CA ILE A 126 2.98 25.60 -3.72
C ILE A 126 3.55 26.73 -2.86
N ILE A 127 2.70 27.42 -2.11
CA ILE A 127 3.13 28.54 -1.26
C ILE A 127 4.12 28.06 -0.19
N GLU A 128 3.80 26.96 0.49
CA GLU A 128 4.68 26.39 1.51
C GLU A 128 6.00 25.87 0.92
N GLN A 129 5.96 25.32 -0.28
CA GLN A 129 7.16 24.89 -1.00
C GLN A 129 8.05 26.10 -1.33
N ILE A 130 7.47 27.20 -1.84
CA ILE A 130 8.20 28.45 -2.09
C ILE A 130 8.82 29.00 -0.82
N ILE A 131 8.07 29.03 0.30
CA ILE A 131 8.58 29.47 1.61
C ILE A 131 9.79 28.61 2.05
N ASN A 132 9.71 27.30 1.89
CA ASN A 132 10.80 26.39 2.27
C ASN A 132 12.03 26.54 1.36
N ILE A 133 11.83 26.74 0.06
CA ILE A 133 12.91 27.04 -0.89
C ILE A 133 13.60 28.36 -0.49
N LYS A 134 12.82 29.40 -0.13
CA LYS A 134 13.38 30.68 0.36
C LYS A 134 14.23 30.48 1.62
N LYS A 135 13.79 29.63 2.56
CA LYS A 135 14.60 29.29 3.75
C LYS A 135 15.93 28.65 3.37
N ILE A 136 15.93 27.67 2.43
CA ILE A 136 17.15 27.00 1.97
C ILE A 136 18.10 27.99 1.29
N LEU A 137 17.57 28.87 0.43
CA LEU A 137 18.36 29.93 -0.24
C LEU A 137 18.99 30.92 0.76
N ASN A 138 18.20 31.43 1.72
CA ASN A 138 18.67 32.38 2.72
C ASN A 138 19.81 31.80 3.57
N LYS A 139 19.82 30.49 3.77
CA LYS A 139 20.90 29.77 4.48
C LYS A 139 22.08 29.40 3.58
N LYS A 140 22.06 29.80 2.29
CA LYS A 140 23.13 29.58 1.30
C LYS A 140 23.32 28.11 0.90
N PHE A 141 22.38 27.20 1.19
CA PHE A 141 22.40 25.80 0.76
C PHE A 141 21.83 25.58 -0.64
N ALA A 142 21.45 26.66 -1.31
CA ALA A 142 21.00 26.61 -2.70
C ALA A 142 21.49 27.86 -3.46
N TYR A 143 21.52 27.76 -4.77
CA TYR A 143 21.91 28.84 -5.68
C TYR A 143 20.94 28.93 -6.85
N ILE A 144 20.89 30.13 -7.47
CA ILE A 144 20.09 30.38 -8.66
C ILE A 144 21.01 30.31 -9.89
N ASN A 145 20.60 29.55 -10.88
CA ASN A 145 21.23 29.54 -12.19
C ASN A 145 20.19 29.44 -13.32
N LYS A 146 20.29 30.32 -14.30
CA LYS A 146 19.36 30.45 -15.46
C LYS A 146 17.87 30.47 -15.07
N GLY A 147 17.56 30.99 -13.85
CA GLY A 147 16.20 31.09 -13.30
C GLY A 147 15.68 29.81 -12.65
N SER A 148 16.46 28.75 -12.60
CA SER A 148 16.21 27.54 -11.79
C SER A 148 17.00 27.64 -10.47
N ILE A 149 16.56 26.92 -9.42
CA ILE A 149 17.24 26.87 -8.12
C ILE A 149 17.70 25.45 -7.87
N TYR A 150 18.97 25.33 -7.56
CA TYR A 150 19.62 24.06 -7.29
C TYR A 150 20.11 24.00 -5.85
N PHE A 151 19.90 22.87 -5.18
CA PHE A 151 20.47 22.59 -3.85
C PHE A 151 21.97 22.29 -4.03
N ASP A 152 22.81 22.92 -3.21
CA ASP A 152 24.29 22.82 -3.27
C ASP A 152 24.76 21.67 -2.35
N ILE A 153 24.98 20.51 -2.93
CA ILE A 153 25.42 19.31 -2.19
C ILE A 153 26.82 19.44 -1.65
N ASN A 154 27.73 20.10 -2.39
CA ASN A 154 29.10 20.32 -1.92
C ASN A 154 29.11 21.20 -0.66
N TYR A 155 28.32 22.27 -0.64
CA TYR A 155 28.21 23.12 0.54
C TYR A 155 27.56 22.38 1.71
N TYR A 156 26.50 21.58 1.44
CA TYR A 156 25.87 20.74 2.45
C TYR A 156 26.86 19.77 3.08
N ASN A 157 27.66 19.08 2.27
CA ASN A 157 28.65 18.12 2.76
C ASN A 157 29.78 18.75 3.54
N LYS A 158 30.21 19.97 3.22
CA LYS A 158 31.20 20.71 4.03
C LYS A 158 30.72 20.94 5.46
N ILE A 159 29.42 21.11 5.68
CA ILE A 159 28.85 21.42 7.00
C ILE A 159 28.37 20.18 7.72
N PHE A 160 27.67 19.26 7.03
CA PHE A 160 27.04 18.10 7.63
C PHE A 160 27.78 16.78 7.32
N GLY A 161 28.50 16.70 6.21
CA GLY A 161 29.33 15.55 5.83
C GLY A 161 28.58 14.24 5.57
N ASN A 162 27.27 14.28 5.27
CA ASN A 162 26.40 13.10 5.35
C ASN A 162 25.45 12.86 4.17
N TYR A 163 25.63 13.55 3.04
CA TYR A 163 24.82 13.22 1.85
C TYR A 163 25.15 11.82 1.33
N GLY A 164 24.13 10.99 1.15
CA GLY A 164 24.28 9.59 0.77
C GLY A 164 24.28 8.61 1.95
N ASN A 165 24.11 9.09 3.18
CA ASN A 165 24.12 8.24 4.37
C ASN A 165 23.05 7.14 4.34
N ILE A 166 21.88 7.39 3.74
CA ILE A 166 20.84 6.37 3.62
C ILE A 166 21.30 5.19 2.73
N LEU A 167 22.28 5.38 1.84
CA LEU A 167 22.83 4.33 0.97
C LEU A 167 23.81 3.39 1.69
N ASN A 168 24.43 3.85 2.79
CA ASN A 168 25.36 3.03 3.60
C ASN A 168 26.44 2.35 2.76
N ASN A 169 27.44 3.11 2.31
CA ASN A 169 28.63 2.65 1.57
C ASN A 169 28.39 2.17 0.12
N ILE A 170 27.24 2.42 -0.46
CA ILE A 170 27.08 2.26 -1.91
C ILE A 170 27.79 3.45 -2.58
N ASP A 171 28.60 3.16 -3.59
CA ASP A 171 29.29 4.17 -4.38
C ASP A 171 28.25 5.10 -5.05
N LEU A 172 28.21 6.35 -4.58
CA LEU A 172 27.33 7.39 -5.12
C LEU A 172 27.45 7.52 -6.64
N ASN A 173 28.64 7.29 -7.19
CA ASN A 173 28.91 7.42 -8.63
C ASN A 173 28.15 6.35 -9.45
N LYS A 174 27.81 5.20 -8.87
CA LYS A 174 27.06 4.13 -9.55
C LYS A 174 25.56 4.35 -9.58
N GLU A 175 25.03 5.11 -8.62
CA GLU A 175 23.58 5.34 -8.47
C GLU A 175 23.07 6.56 -9.24
N VAL A 176 23.95 7.43 -9.71
CA VAL A 176 23.55 8.64 -10.42
C VAL A 176 23.56 8.38 -11.93
N ASN A 177 22.38 8.52 -12.54
CA ASN A 177 22.21 8.37 -13.99
C ASN A 177 22.97 9.49 -14.73
N LEU A 178 24.03 9.15 -15.48
CA LEU A 178 24.87 10.07 -16.24
C LEU A 178 24.14 10.83 -17.38
N ASN A 179 22.89 10.49 -17.68
CA ASN A 179 22.11 11.07 -18.77
C ASN A 179 21.31 12.33 -18.40
N ASN A 180 21.74 13.14 -17.44
CA ASN A 180 21.04 14.35 -17.05
C ASN A 180 21.32 15.50 -18.07
N LYS A 181 20.35 15.83 -18.90
CA LYS A 181 20.35 16.95 -19.87
C LYS A 181 20.62 18.35 -19.26
N PHE A 182 20.75 18.47 -17.96
CA PHE A 182 20.90 19.73 -17.21
C PHE A 182 22.24 19.85 -16.47
N ILE A 183 23.26 19.08 -16.85
CA ILE A 183 24.59 19.13 -16.24
C ILE A 183 25.20 20.54 -16.37
N GLU A 184 24.96 21.22 -17.47
CA GLU A 184 25.48 22.58 -17.73
C GLU A 184 24.91 23.68 -16.80
N GLU A 185 23.77 23.42 -16.15
CA GLU A 185 23.13 24.36 -15.24
C GLU A 185 23.55 24.14 -13.78
N LYS A 186 24.25 23.05 -13.47
CA LYS A 186 24.64 22.68 -12.11
C LYS A 186 26.11 22.99 -11.84
N LYS A 187 26.40 23.41 -10.61
CA LYS A 187 27.79 23.56 -10.14
C LYS A 187 28.45 22.21 -9.90
N ASN A 188 27.66 21.24 -9.42
CA ASN A 188 28.10 19.89 -9.18
C ASN A 188 27.06 18.89 -9.73
N TYR A 189 27.56 17.75 -10.14
CA TYR A 189 26.77 16.65 -10.68
C TYR A 189 25.63 16.19 -9.73
N TYR A 190 25.90 16.14 -8.44
CA TYR A 190 24.95 15.71 -7.41
C TYR A 190 23.89 16.75 -7.04
N ASP A 191 24.09 18.01 -7.43
CA ASP A 191 23.10 19.06 -7.16
C ASP A 191 21.76 18.71 -7.79
N PHE A 192 20.67 19.04 -7.11
CA PHE A 192 19.32 18.74 -7.59
C PHE A 192 18.44 19.97 -7.56
N ALA A 193 17.53 20.06 -8.52
CA ALA A 193 16.63 21.19 -8.66
C ALA A 193 15.58 21.17 -7.52
N ILE A 194 15.43 22.30 -6.81
CA ILE A 194 14.35 22.53 -5.84
C ILE A 194 13.28 23.47 -6.39
N TRP A 195 13.62 24.30 -7.40
CA TRP A 195 12.71 25.05 -8.25
C TRP A 195 13.21 25.01 -9.69
N LYS A 196 12.33 24.72 -10.63
CA LYS A 196 12.68 24.64 -12.04
C LYS A 196 11.95 25.69 -12.83
N LYS A 197 12.67 26.59 -13.52
CA LYS A 197 12.11 27.56 -14.45
C LYS A 197 11.29 26.83 -15.50
N SER A 198 10.09 27.26 -15.73
CA SER A 198 9.21 26.69 -16.75
C SER A 198 8.19 27.72 -17.21
N ASN A 199 8.13 27.93 -18.52
CA ASN A 199 7.14 28.80 -19.14
C ASN A 199 5.98 27.99 -19.77
N TYR A 200 6.07 26.65 -19.75
CA TYR A 200 5.12 25.74 -20.37
C TYR A 200 4.52 24.78 -19.36
N GLY A 201 3.29 24.35 -19.64
CA GLY A 201 2.58 23.43 -18.75
C GLY A 201 2.23 24.04 -17.40
N MET A 202 2.12 23.19 -16.37
CA MET A 202 1.85 23.65 -15.01
C MET A 202 3.04 24.41 -14.46
N ASN A 203 2.85 25.69 -14.17
CA ASN A 203 3.85 26.58 -13.56
C ASN A 203 3.17 27.59 -12.64
N TRP A 204 3.92 28.19 -11.76
CA TRP A 204 3.47 29.16 -10.77
C TRP A 204 4.43 30.33 -10.70
N GLU A 205 3.90 31.48 -10.35
CA GLU A 205 4.72 32.66 -10.02
C GLU A 205 5.50 32.41 -8.75
N SER A 206 6.73 32.88 -8.71
CA SER A 206 7.60 32.83 -7.54
C SER A 206 8.51 34.08 -7.50
N PRO A 207 9.19 34.35 -6.37
CA PRO A 207 10.18 35.43 -6.28
C PRO A 207 11.35 35.30 -7.28
N TRP A 208 11.50 34.14 -7.90
CA TRP A 208 12.58 33.82 -8.86
C TRP A 208 12.08 33.72 -10.31
N GLY A 209 10.83 34.07 -10.52
CA GLY A 209 10.13 33.95 -11.82
C GLY A 209 9.27 32.70 -11.92
N LYS A 210 8.64 32.54 -13.09
CA LYS A 210 7.75 31.42 -13.41
C LYS A 210 8.48 30.09 -13.38
N GLY A 211 7.87 29.10 -12.74
CA GLY A 211 8.44 27.77 -12.65
C GLY A 211 7.60 26.77 -11.88
N LYS A 212 8.21 25.68 -11.52
CA LYS A 212 7.59 24.60 -10.75
C LYS A 212 8.54 24.04 -9.69
N PRO A 213 8.02 23.59 -8.53
CA PRO A 213 8.84 22.95 -7.50
C PRO A 213 9.57 21.73 -8.02
N GLY A 214 10.77 21.46 -7.51
CA GLY A 214 11.48 20.20 -7.72
C GLY A 214 10.70 19.02 -7.14
N TRP A 215 11.06 17.81 -7.53
CA TRP A 215 10.32 16.60 -7.14
C TRP A 215 10.33 16.33 -5.62
N HIS A 216 11.42 16.65 -4.95
CA HIS A 216 11.66 16.26 -3.55
C HIS A 216 11.06 17.25 -2.54
N ILE A 217 11.05 18.56 -2.86
CA ILE A 217 10.61 19.61 -1.92
C ILE A 217 9.14 19.47 -1.52
N GLY A 218 8.31 18.88 -2.39
CA GLY A 218 6.91 18.62 -2.08
C GLY A 218 6.75 17.69 -0.88
N CYS A 219 7.47 16.56 -0.86
CA CYS A 219 7.40 15.58 0.23
C CYS A 219 7.99 16.14 1.52
N SER A 220 9.14 16.81 1.47
CA SER A 220 9.74 17.49 2.64
C SER A 220 8.79 18.52 3.25
N THR A 221 8.10 19.29 2.41
CA THR A 221 7.14 20.31 2.84
C THR A 221 5.89 19.69 3.45
N MET A 222 5.27 18.72 2.77
CA MET A 222 4.02 18.12 3.22
C MET A 222 4.20 17.25 4.46
N SER A 223 5.29 16.47 4.56
CA SER A 223 5.59 15.69 5.76
C SER A 223 5.78 16.58 6.97
N ASN A 224 6.56 17.64 6.82
CA ASN A 224 6.80 18.62 7.87
C ASN A 224 5.51 19.34 8.32
N LYS A 225 4.69 19.81 7.38
CA LYS A 225 3.42 20.49 7.68
C LYS A 225 2.46 19.63 8.49
N TYR A 226 2.35 18.34 8.16
CA TYR A 226 1.34 17.47 8.76
C TYR A 226 1.83 16.63 9.92
N LEU A 227 3.12 16.31 10.01
CA LEU A 227 3.69 15.47 11.06
C LEU A 227 4.71 16.18 11.94
N GLY A 228 5.11 17.40 11.58
CA GLY A 228 6.13 18.17 12.31
C GLY A 228 7.54 17.87 11.81
N ASN A 229 8.52 18.50 12.47
CA ASN A 229 9.92 18.51 12.06
C ASN A 229 10.60 17.13 12.19
N TYR A 230 10.04 16.27 13.02
CA TYR A 230 10.52 14.92 13.29
C TYR A 230 9.36 13.99 13.64
N PHE A 231 9.25 12.87 12.95
CA PHE A 231 8.13 11.92 13.13
C PHE A 231 8.61 10.47 13.10
N ASP A 232 7.71 9.51 13.37
CA ASP A 232 8.12 8.14 13.63
C ASP A 232 8.58 7.39 12.38
N ILE A 233 7.76 7.35 11.31
CA ILE A 233 8.00 6.45 10.18
C ILE A 233 7.89 7.20 8.87
N HIS A 234 8.94 7.13 8.05
CA HIS A 234 8.91 7.52 6.65
C HIS A 234 9.08 6.27 5.76
N GLY A 235 8.28 6.15 4.72
CA GLY A 235 8.29 4.96 3.89
C GLY A 235 8.02 5.16 2.42
N GLY A 236 8.48 4.17 1.62
CA GLY A 236 8.29 4.14 0.18
C GLY A 236 8.81 2.87 -0.48
N GLY A 237 8.93 2.88 -1.80
CA GLY A 237 9.66 1.85 -2.55
C GLY A 237 11.17 2.02 -2.40
N ILE A 238 11.92 0.95 -2.62
CA ILE A 238 13.39 0.97 -2.55
C ILE A 238 14.00 1.92 -3.59
N ASP A 239 13.33 2.12 -4.70
CA ASP A 239 13.67 3.06 -5.76
C ASP A 239 13.63 4.53 -5.32
N LEU A 240 12.87 4.84 -4.27
CA LEU A 240 12.85 6.17 -3.65
C LEU A 240 13.95 6.38 -2.63
N LYS A 241 14.62 5.31 -2.17
CA LYS A 241 15.66 5.41 -1.15
C LYS A 241 16.72 6.43 -1.55
N PHE A 242 17.15 6.36 -2.81
CA PHE A 242 18.04 7.34 -3.42
C PHE A 242 17.59 7.62 -4.86
N PRO A 243 17.61 8.89 -5.33
CA PRO A 243 17.99 10.09 -4.58
C PRO A 243 16.86 10.70 -3.73
N HIS A 244 15.59 10.26 -3.89
CA HIS A 244 14.41 10.99 -3.43
C HIS A 244 14.41 11.21 -1.90
N HIS A 245 14.49 10.15 -1.10
CA HIS A 245 14.46 10.27 0.37
C HIS A 245 15.73 10.92 0.93
N GLU A 246 16.89 10.70 0.30
CA GLU A 246 18.12 11.41 0.67
C GLU A 246 17.97 12.93 0.49
N CYS A 247 17.40 13.36 -0.65
CA CYS A 247 17.10 14.76 -0.90
C CYS A 247 16.07 15.33 0.10
N GLU A 248 15.09 14.53 0.53
CA GLU A 248 14.15 14.96 1.55
C GLU A 248 14.83 15.17 2.92
N ILE A 249 15.74 14.27 3.30
CA ILE A 249 16.54 14.39 4.53
C ILE A 249 17.34 15.69 4.51
N THR A 250 18.11 15.91 3.43
CA THR A 250 18.98 17.09 3.31
C THR A 250 18.18 18.39 3.33
N GLN A 251 17.06 18.48 2.62
CA GLN A 251 16.17 19.62 2.63
C GLN A 251 15.59 19.87 4.02
N SER A 252 15.10 18.83 4.68
CA SER A 252 14.45 18.93 5.98
C SER A 252 15.42 19.36 7.09
N ASN A 253 16.65 18.88 7.05
CA ASN A 253 17.69 19.31 8.00
C ASN A 253 17.92 20.83 7.91
N ILE A 254 17.93 21.38 6.70
CA ILE A 254 18.11 22.82 6.50
C ILE A 254 16.85 23.61 6.88
N ILE A 255 15.66 23.14 6.46
CA ILE A 255 14.39 23.82 6.74
C ILE A 255 14.15 23.93 8.25
N ASN A 256 14.48 22.87 9.00
CA ASN A 256 14.14 22.71 10.41
C ASN A 256 15.26 23.09 11.38
N ASN A 257 16.44 23.49 10.91
CA ASN A 257 17.64 23.75 11.73
C ASN A 257 18.03 22.56 12.62
N ASN A 258 17.92 21.35 12.14
CA ASN A 258 18.24 20.17 12.93
C ASN A 258 18.87 19.07 12.07
N ASN A 259 19.43 18.05 12.75
CA ASN A 259 20.04 16.86 12.13
C ASN A 259 19.25 15.58 12.42
N TYR A 260 17.93 15.68 12.63
CA TYR A 260 17.10 14.53 13.00
C TYR A 260 16.73 13.62 11.83
N ASN A 261 17.27 13.85 10.61
CA ASN A 261 17.00 13.04 9.42
C ASN A 261 15.51 12.88 9.10
N LEU A 262 14.68 13.88 9.43
CA LEU A 262 13.24 14.00 9.17
C LEU A 262 12.39 12.93 9.88
N ALA A 263 12.77 11.66 9.86
CA ALA A 263 12.04 10.57 10.49
C ALA A 263 12.97 9.63 11.26
N LYS A 264 12.42 9.04 12.35
CA LYS A 264 13.15 8.10 13.20
C LYS A 264 13.40 6.76 12.51
N TYR A 265 12.42 6.24 11.79
CA TYR A 265 12.48 4.96 11.09
C TYR A 265 12.18 5.13 9.61
N TRP A 266 13.09 4.65 8.77
CA TRP A 266 12.95 4.63 7.32
C TRP A 266 12.67 3.20 6.84
N ILE A 267 11.55 2.99 6.15
CA ILE A 267 11.10 1.66 5.73
C ILE A 267 10.92 1.62 4.22
N HIS A 268 11.60 0.68 3.56
CA HIS A 268 11.55 0.53 2.10
C HIS A 268 11.07 -0.86 1.69
N THR A 269 10.10 -0.90 0.78
CA THR A 269 9.67 -2.14 0.13
C THR A 269 10.55 -2.42 -1.08
N ASN A 270 11.00 -3.66 -1.24
CA ASN A 270 11.91 -4.02 -2.33
C ASN A 270 11.18 -4.16 -3.68
N MET A 271 11.96 -4.31 -4.76
CA MET A 271 11.50 -4.32 -6.15
C MET A 271 10.62 -5.52 -6.50
N LEU A 272 9.90 -5.35 -7.62
CA LEU A 272 9.13 -6.37 -8.30
C LEU A 272 9.83 -6.75 -9.61
N THR A 273 9.97 -8.05 -9.84
CA THR A 273 10.41 -8.60 -11.12
C THR A 273 9.30 -9.43 -11.78
N ILE A 274 9.38 -9.61 -13.07
CA ILE A 274 8.45 -10.41 -13.86
C ILE A 274 9.28 -11.44 -14.62
N ASN A 275 9.04 -12.72 -14.36
CA ASN A 275 9.83 -13.81 -14.94
C ASN A 275 11.35 -13.56 -14.80
N ASN A 276 11.77 -13.14 -13.59
CA ASN A 276 13.16 -12.79 -13.22
C ASN A 276 13.77 -11.58 -13.95
N LYS A 277 13.00 -10.84 -14.73
CA LYS A 277 13.46 -9.60 -15.37
C LYS A 277 12.90 -8.37 -14.62
N LYS A 278 13.67 -7.29 -14.54
CA LYS A 278 13.22 -6.01 -13.97
C LYS A 278 11.97 -5.54 -14.73
N MET A 279 10.94 -5.11 -14.00
CA MET A 279 9.76 -4.51 -14.61
C MET A 279 10.10 -3.12 -15.14
N SER A 280 10.02 -2.91 -16.45
CA SER A 280 10.27 -1.62 -17.09
C SER A 280 9.42 -1.44 -18.36
N LYS A 281 9.17 -0.19 -18.73
CA LYS A 281 8.48 0.14 -19.99
C LYS A 281 9.30 -0.25 -21.22
N SER A 282 10.62 -0.12 -21.16
CA SER A 282 11.54 -0.46 -22.25
C SER A 282 11.56 -1.95 -22.56
N LEU A 283 11.28 -2.81 -21.56
CA LEU A 283 11.19 -4.26 -21.74
C LEU A 283 9.77 -4.74 -22.08
N ASN A 284 8.81 -3.85 -22.31
CA ASN A 284 7.40 -4.17 -22.57
C ASN A 284 6.77 -5.16 -21.57
N ASN A 285 7.31 -5.22 -20.33
CA ASN A 285 6.83 -6.09 -19.28
C ASN A 285 6.18 -5.32 -18.11
N PHE A 286 5.78 -4.08 -18.36
CA PHE A 286 5.17 -3.20 -17.39
C PHE A 286 3.71 -3.59 -17.12
N ILE A 287 3.40 -4.02 -15.89
CA ILE A 287 2.06 -4.50 -15.53
C ILE A 287 1.28 -3.40 -14.82
N ILE A 288 0.15 -3.04 -15.41
CA ILE A 288 -0.84 -2.15 -14.82
C ILE A 288 -1.88 -3.01 -14.08
N PRO A 289 -2.27 -2.65 -12.83
CA PRO A 289 -3.27 -3.40 -12.08
C PRO A 289 -4.59 -3.59 -12.82
N ASN A 290 -4.99 -2.65 -13.66
CA ASN A 290 -6.19 -2.76 -14.49
C ASN A 290 -6.15 -3.97 -15.43
N ASP A 291 -4.98 -4.29 -15.99
CA ASP A 291 -4.84 -5.40 -16.95
C ASP A 291 -5.05 -6.74 -16.25
N ILE A 292 -4.61 -6.85 -14.97
CA ILE A 292 -4.89 -8.01 -14.13
C ILE A 292 -6.39 -8.13 -13.84
N ILE A 293 -7.01 -7.01 -13.44
CA ILE A 293 -8.43 -6.97 -13.05
C ILE A 293 -9.33 -7.30 -14.25
N ASN A 294 -8.94 -6.87 -15.45
CA ASN A 294 -9.71 -7.04 -16.68
C ASN A 294 -9.36 -8.33 -17.45
N GLY A 295 -8.31 -9.05 -17.05
CA GLY A 295 -7.85 -10.26 -17.71
C GLY A 295 -7.14 -10.04 -19.04
N LYS A 296 -6.48 -8.89 -19.20
CA LYS A 296 -5.71 -8.51 -20.40
C LYS A 296 -4.23 -8.92 -20.36
N LEU A 297 -3.82 -9.70 -19.37
CA LEU A 297 -2.42 -10.08 -19.17
C LEU A 297 -2.02 -11.27 -20.03
N ASN A 298 -1.09 -11.04 -20.95
CA ASN A 298 -0.45 -12.11 -21.75
C ASN A 298 0.50 -13.00 -20.93
N ILE A 299 0.77 -12.66 -19.67
CA ILE A 299 1.71 -13.38 -18.78
C ILE A 299 1.06 -14.57 -18.08
N THR A 300 -0.28 -14.58 -18.02
CA THR A 300 -1.03 -15.63 -17.33
C THR A 300 -2.11 -16.20 -18.26
N ASN A 301 -2.26 -17.51 -18.29
CA ASN A 301 -3.42 -18.18 -18.90
C ASN A 301 -4.73 -17.86 -18.18
N TYR A 302 -4.70 -16.88 -17.23
CA TYR A 302 -5.85 -16.43 -16.47
C TYR A 302 -6.58 -15.31 -17.18
N LYS A 303 -7.84 -15.53 -17.47
CA LYS A 303 -8.73 -14.50 -18.02
C LYS A 303 -8.98 -13.33 -17.03
N LYS A 304 -8.87 -13.55 -15.71
CA LYS A 304 -9.12 -12.52 -14.68
C LYS A 304 -8.63 -12.97 -13.29
N ILE A 305 -7.82 -12.19 -12.60
CA ILE A 305 -7.34 -12.49 -11.25
C ILE A 305 -8.05 -11.59 -10.23
N ASN A 306 -8.48 -12.17 -9.11
CA ASN A 306 -9.02 -11.39 -8.00
C ASN A 306 -7.89 -10.54 -7.37
N PRO A 307 -8.05 -9.20 -7.25
CA PRO A 307 -7.03 -8.33 -6.65
C PRO A 307 -6.59 -8.75 -5.24
N ILE A 308 -7.46 -9.39 -4.46
CA ILE A 308 -7.11 -9.89 -3.12
C ILE A 308 -6.10 -11.04 -3.17
N ILE A 309 -6.06 -11.81 -4.27
CA ILE A 309 -5.00 -12.82 -4.47
C ILE A 309 -3.66 -12.13 -4.67
N ILE A 310 -3.59 -11.06 -5.46
CA ILE A 310 -2.37 -10.26 -5.63
C ILE A 310 -1.95 -9.62 -4.30
N ARG A 311 -2.91 -9.12 -3.50
CA ARG A 311 -2.63 -8.61 -2.16
C ARG A 311 -1.97 -9.70 -1.30
N LEU A 312 -2.53 -10.90 -1.26
CA LEU A 312 -1.95 -12.03 -0.53
C LEU A 312 -0.57 -12.39 -1.09
N TYR A 313 -0.41 -12.39 -2.41
CA TYR A 313 0.86 -12.67 -3.07
C TYR A 313 1.99 -11.76 -2.59
N PHE A 314 1.74 -10.44 -2.53
CA PHE A 314 2.71 -9.49 -2.01
C PHE A 314 3.02 -9.70 -0.53
N LEU A 315 2.02 -10.06 0.28
CA LEU A 315 2.18 -10.29 1.70
C LEU A 315 2.85 -11.65 2.03
N GLN A 316 2.82 -12.64 1.13
CA GLN A 316 3.51 -13.92 1.28
C GLN A 316 5.03 -13.83 1.13
N THR A 317 5.54 -12.71 0.60
CA THR A 317 6.96 -12.45 0.49
C THR A 317 7.33 -11.32 1.44
N HIS A 318 8.42 -11.47 2.19
CA HIS A 318 8.88 -10.41 3.08
C HIS A 318 9.12 -9.12 2.31
N TYR A 319 8.70 -7.97 2.85
CA TYR A 319 8.72 -6.69 2.13
C TYR A 319 10.12 -6.26 1.65
N ARG A 320 11.17 -6.67 2.37
CA ARG A 320 12.58 -6.40 1.99
C ARG A 320 13.15 -7.35 0.92
N LYS A 321 12.47 -8.44 0.58
CA LYS A 321 12.92 -9.35 -0.48
C LYS A 321 12.35 -8.93 -1.84
N ILE A 322 13.11 -9.13 -2.90
CA ILE A 322 12.60 -9.02 -4.27
C ILE A 322 11.50 -10.04 -4.47
N ILE A 323 10.44 -9.65 -5.16
CA ILE A 323 9.33 -10.55 -5.48
C ILE A 323 9.25 -10.75 -6.99
N ASN A 324 9.13 -12.00 -7.43
CA ASN A 324 9.09 -12.36 -8.84
C ASN A 324 7.71 -12.89 -9.24
N ILE A 325 6.96 -12.11 -10.00
CA ILE A 325 5.65 -12.53 -10.51
C ILE A 325 5.83 -13.53 -11.65
N SER A 326 5.17 -14.67 -11.51
CA SER A 326 5.03 -15.70 -12.55
C SER A 326 3.65 -16.33 -12.47
N ASN A 327 3.23 -16.99 -13.55
CA ASN A 327 1.96 -17.71 -13.60
C ASN A 327 1.88 -18.77 -12.47
N LYS A 328 2.94 -19.56 -12.30
CA LYS A 328 3.04 -20.62 -11.27
C LYS A 328 2.86 -20.03 -9.85
N SER A 329 3.48 -18.88 -9.57
CA SER A 329 3.40 -18.23 -8.25
C SER A 329 1.99 -17.73 -7.94
N LEU A 330 1.28 -17.20 -8.94
CA LEU A 330 -0.10 -16.71 -8.79
C LEU A 330 -1.10 -17.87 -8.60
N ILE A 331 -0.94 -18.98 -9.32
CA ILE A 331 -1.75 -20.19 -9.13
C ILE A 331 -1.59 -20.73 -7.70
N ASN A 332 -0.36 -20.84 -7.24
CA ASN A 332 -0.08 -21.29 -5.87
C ASN A 332 -0.70 -20.36 -4.82
N THR A 333 -0.61 -19.04 -5.05
CA THR A 333 -1.25 -18.07 -4.17
C THR A 333 -2.76 -18.20 -4.15
N GLU A 334 -3.39 -18.49 -5.28
CA GLU A 334 -4.84 -18.74 -5.33
C GLU A 334 -5.22 -19.98 -4.52
N LYS A 335 -4.44 -21.07 -4.60
CA LYS A 335 -4.63 -22.25 -3.75
C LYS A 335 -4.51 -21.91 -2.27
N ASN A 336 -3.45 -21.18 -1.90
CA ASN A 336 -3.22 -20.70 -0.53
C ASN A 336 -4.36 -19.84 -0.03
N TYR A 337 -4.85 -18.91 -0.85
CA TYR A 337 -6.00 -18.07 -0.52
C TYR A 337 -7.27 -18.89 -0.25
N LYS A 338 -7.54 -19.94 -1.05
CA LYS A 338 -8.67 -20.84 -0.83
C LYS A 338 -8.54 -21.61 0.50
N ILE A 339 -7.33 -22.04 0.87
CA ILE A 339 -7.07 -22.70 2.16
C ILE A 339 -7.34 -21.74 3.31
N LEU A 340 -6.75 -20.52 3.27
CA LEU A 340 -6.94 -19.51 4.31
C LEU A 340 -8.42 -19.11 4.49
N LEU A 341 -9.16 -18.98 3.38
CA LEU A 341 -10.61 -18.79 3.40
C LEU A 341 -11.35 -19.90 4.14
N ASN A 342 -10.88 -21.13 3.94
CA ASN A 342 -11.56 -22.30 4.46
C ASN A 342 -11.34 -22.48 5.97
N ILE A 343 -10.24 -21.93 6.53
CA ILE A 343 -9.94 -22.00 7.97
C ILE A 343 -11.10 -21.47 8.80
N LEU A 344 -11.60 -20.26 8.49
CA LEU A 344 -12.72 -19.66 9.24
C LEU A 344 -14.03 -20.45 9.11
N LYS A 345 -14.22 -21.19 7.99
CA LYS A 345 -15.38 -22.05 7.81
C LYS A 345 -15.23 -23.36 8.57
N LYS A 346 -14.02 -23.93 8.59
CA LYS A 346 -13.69 -25.18 9.30
C LYS A 346 -13.88 -25.03 10.81
N ILE A 347 -13.42 -23.92 11.40
CA ILE A 347 -13.58 -23.65 12.84
C ILE A 347 -15.06 -23.74 13.25
N LYS A 348 -15.98 -23.23 12.41
CA LYS A 348 -17.42 -23.31 12.68
C LYS A 348 -18.02 -24.72 12.62
N LYS A 349 -17.27 -25.69 12.08
CA LYS A 349 -17.68 -27.10 12.03
C LYS A 349 -17.19 -27.91 13.24
N ILE A 350 -16.29 -27.35 14.04
CA ILE A 350 -15.79 -28.01 15.24
C ILE A 350 -16.94 -28.14 16.25
N LYS A 351 -17.20 -29.37 16.69
CA LYS A 351 -18.16 -29.65 17.76
C LYS A 351 -17.41 -29.61 19.08
N PRO A 352 -17.69 -28.63 19.98
CA PRO A 352 -17.02 -28.56 21.26
C PRO A 352 -17.40 -29.77 22.14
N LYS A 353 -16.44 -30.29 22.88
CA LYS A 353 -16.75 -31.21 23.96
C LYS A 353 -17.14 -30.40 25.21
N LEU A 354 -18.30 -30.72 25.76
CA LEU A 354 -18.78 -30.13 27.01
C LEU A 354 -17.95 -30.71 28.18
N LYS A 355 -17.50 -29.84 29.09
CA LYS A 355 -16.77 -30.17 30.31
C LYS A 355 -15.33 -30.74 30.17
N THR A 356 -14.66 -30.68 29.04
CA THR A 356 -13.27 -31.12 28.89
C THR A 356 -12.30 -29.93 28.77
N SER A 357 -11.10 -30.08 29.32
CA SER A 357 -9.99 -29.16 29.10
C SER A 357 -9.55 -29.19 27.60
N SER A 358 -9.13 -28.06 27.07
CA SER A 358 -8.56 -28.02 25.70
C SER A 358 -7.14 -28.60 25.69
N ASN A 359 -6.86 -29.49 24.76
CA ASN A 359 -5.49 -29.97 24.49
C ASN A 359 -4.65 -28.91 23.74
N ILE A 360 -5.25 -27.77 23.41
CA ILE A 360 -4.63 -26.73 22.62
C ILE A 360 -4.41 -25.49 23.48
N ASN A 361 -3.16 -25.05 23.55
CA ASN A 361 -2.83 -23.79 24.23
C ASN A 361 -3.05 -22.59 23.28
N ILE A 362 -4.25 -22.01 23.35
CA ILE A 362 -4.63 -20.84 22.51
C ILE A 362 -3.75 -19.62 22.82
N ASN A 363 -3.32 -19.43 24.06
CA ASN A 363 -2.45 -18.31 24.42
C ASN A 363 -1.08 -18.41 23.71
N ASN A 364 -0.56 -19.62 23.54
CA ASN A 364 0.67 -19.84 22.79
C ASN A 364 0.48 -19.50 21.30
N ILE A 365 -0.65 -19.86 20.70
CA ILE A 365 -0.98 -19.50 19.33
C ILE A 365 -1.02 -17.98 19.17
N TYR A 366 -1.66 -17.25 20.10
CA TYR A 366 -1.65 -15.79 20.13
C TYR A 366 -0.22 -15.24 20.16
N LYS A 367 0.62 -15.76 21.06
CA LYS A 367 2.01 -15.34 21.21
C LYS A 367 2.79 -15.54 19.90
N ILE A 368 2.68 -16.69 19.26
CA ILE A 368 3.37 -17.00 17.99
C ILE A 368 2.95 -16.05 16.87
N PHE A 369 1.66 -15.71 16.75
CA PHE A 369 1.18 -14.81 15.70
C PHE A 369 1.72 -13.39 15.88
N TYR A 370 1.69 -12.86 17.10
CA TYR A 370 2.26 -11.53 17.36
C TYR A 370 3.78 -11.51 17.18
N LEU A 371 4.50 -12.54 17.66
CA LEU A 371 5.95 -12.63 17.46
C LEU A 371 6.32 -12.65 15.98
N SER A 372 5.51 -13.34 15.14
CA SER A 372 5.75 -13.36 13.70
C SER A 372 5.67 -11.96 13.09
N ILE A 373 4.66 -11.16 13.43
CA ILE A 373 4.55 -9.79 12.88
C ILE A 373 5.57 -8.86 13.53
N ASN A 374 5.85 -9.02 14.81
CA ASN A 374 6.76 -8.15 15.53
C ASN A 374 8.22 -8.29 15.10
N ASP A 375 8.59 -9.38 14.44
CA ASP A 375 9.92 -9.54 13.86
C ASP A 375 9.98 -8.91 12.45
N ASP A 376 10.06 -7.61 12.42
CA ASP A 376 10.20 -6.83 11.17
C ASP A 376 9.08 -7.14 10.16
N PHE A 377 7.86 -7.24 10.67
CA PHE A 377 6.66 -7.52 9.88
C PHE A 377 6.78 -8.80 9.04
N ASN A 378 7.26 -9.88 9.64
CA ASN A 378 7.46 -11.17 8.97
C ASN A 378 6.13 -11.88 8.69
N ILE A 379 5.40 -11.33 7.72
CA ILE A 379 4.09 -11.87 7.29
C ILE A 379 4.21 -13.28 6.69
N PRO A 380 5.28 -13.64 5.95
CA PRO A 380 5.49 -15.03 5.52
C PRO A 380 5.45 -16.02 6.69
N LEU A 381 6.09 -15.71 7.80
CA LEU A 381 6.09 -16.56 9.00
C LEU A 381 4.68 -16.65 9.63
N LEU A 382 3.95 -15.52 9.67
CA LEU A 382 2.56 -15.52 10.13
C LEU A 382 1.69 -16.43 9.25
N ILE A 383 1.81 -16.34 7.92
CA ILE A 383 1.04 -17.16 6.98
C ILE A 383 1.39 -18.65 7.14
N TYR A 384 2.66 -18.97 7.33
CA TYR A 384 3.10 -20.34 7.65
C TYR A 384 2.43 -20.87 8.93
N ASN A 385 2.41 -20.06 9.99
CA ASN A 385 1.75 -20.43 11.24
C ASN A 385 0.22 -20.59 11.08
N LEU A 386 -0.42 -19.79 10.21
CA LEU A 386 -1.83 -19.96 9.85
C LEU A 386 -2.09 -21.32 9.17
N PHE A 387 -1.18 -21.79 8.31
CA PHE A 387 -1.29 -23.14 7.72
C PHE A 387 -1.11 -24.25 8.76
N LYS A 388 -0.18 -24.08 9.72
CA LYS A 388 -0.06 -25.04 10.86
C LYS A 388 -1.36 -25.11 11.66
N ILE A 389 -2.01 -23.99 11.93
CA ILE A 389 -3.29 -23.96 12.64
C ILE A 389 -4.40 -24.65 11.84
N ASN A 390 -4.38 -24.57 10.49
CA ASN A 390 -5.35 -25.30 9.69
C ASN A 390 -5.28 -26.83 9.96
N ASN A 391 -4.08 -27.38 10.10
CA ASN A 391 -3.90 -28.81 10.42
C ASN A 391 -4.40 -29.14 11.83
N ILE A 392 -4.20 -28.25 12.80
CA ILE A 392 -4.73 -28.41 14.17
C ILE A 392 -6.28 -28.43 14.13
N ILE A 393 -6.87 -27.50 13.36
CA ILE A 393 -8.33 -27.45 13.18
C ILE A 393 -8.86 -28.75 12.56
N ASP A 394 -8.16 -29.31 11.58
CA ASP A 394 -8.56 -30.59 10.96
C ASP A 394 -8.53 -31.73 12.00
N LYS A 395 -7.51 -31.81 12.85
CA LYS A 395 -7.45 -32.77 13.97
C LYS A 395 -8.60 -32.57 14.98
N CYS A 396 -9.01 -31.32 15.25
CA CYS A 396 -10.18 -31.05 16.09
C CYS A 396 -11.50 -31.50 15.44
N ILE A 397 -11.64 -31.34 14.13
CA ILE A 397 -12.84 -31.79 13.38
C ILE A 397 -12.91 -33.34 13.42
N ASN A 398 -11.78 -34.01 13.25
CA ASN A 398 -11.64 -35.47 13.31
C ASN A 398 -11.73 -36.05 14.73
N LYS A 399 -11.88 -35.21 15.76
CA LYS A 399 -11.93 -35.57 17.19
C LYS A 399 -10.61 -36.14 17.76
N GLU A 400 -9.48 -35.98 17.05
CA GLU A 400 -8.15 -36.37 17.55
C GLU A 400 -7.66 -35.42 18.65
N LEU A 401 -8.08 -34.12 18.59
CA LEU A 401 -7.80 -33.10 19.60
C LEU A 401 -9.09 -32.56 20.20
N ASN A 402 -9.10 -32.34 21.53
CA ASN A 402 -10.22 -31.74 22.20
C ASN A 402 -10.04 -30.22 22.32
N ILE A 403 -11.12 -29.48 22.10
CA ILE A 403 -11.17 -28.04 22.28
C ILE A 403 -12.52 -27.64 22.87
N ASN A 404 -12.52 -26.78 23.87
CA ASN A 404 -13.74 -26.27 24.49
C ASN A 404 -14.33 -25.10 23.70
N PHE A 405 -15.59 -24.75 23.98
CA PHE A 405 -16.33 -23.70 23.29
C PHE A 405 -15.66 -22.33 23.39
N ASN A 406 -15.13 -21.96 24.55
CA ASN A 406 -14.47 -20.66 24.75
C ASN A 406 -13.20 -20.54 23.90
N ASP A 407 -12.43 -21.62 23.80
CA ASP A 407 -11.19 -21.63 23.04
C ASP A 407 -11.45 -21.66 21.51
N ILE A 408 -12.52 -22.31 21.06
CA ILE A 408 -12.99 -22.20 19.67
C ILE A 408 -13.29 -20.74 19.31
N ASN A 409 -14.01 -20.03 20.17
CA ASN A 409 -14.35 -18.62 19.95
C ASN A 409 -13.11 -17.72 19.96
N LYS A 410 -12.17 -17.97 20.89
CA LYS A 410 -10.89 -17.24 20.92
C LYS A 410 -10.10 -17.48 19.64
N LEU A 411 -9.98 -18.74 19.19
CA LEU A 411 -9.26 -19.11 17.97
C LEU A 411 -9.90 -18.48 16.72
N TYR A 412 -11.24 -18.54 16.62
CA TYR A 412 -11.96 -17.91 15.52
C TYR A 412 -11.70 -16.40 15.46
N ASN A 413 -11.80 -15.71 16.59
CA ASN A 413 -11.56 -14.27 16.66
C ASN A 413 -10.11 -13.92 16.35
N LEU A 414 -9.14 -14.70 16.82
CA LEU A 414 -7.73 -14.51 16.49
C LEU A 414 -7.51 -14.57 14.99
N ILE A 415 -7.94 -15.64 14.35
CA ILE A 415 -7.73 -15.84 12.93
C ILE A 415 -8.46 -14.78 12.11
N LYS A 416 -9.68 -14.41 12.52
CA LYS A 416 -10.43 -13.30 11.86
C LYS A 416 -9.65 -12.00 11.94
N ILE A 417 -9.12 -11.62 13.11
CA ILE A 417 -8.31 -10.41 13.29
C ILE A 417 -7.11 -10.40 12.34
N PHE A 418 -6.34 -11.49 12.31
CA PHE A 418 -5.13 -11.51 11.48
C PHE A 418 -5.46 -11.58 10.00
N LEU A 419 -6.38 -12.42 9.55
CA LEU A 419 -6.70 -12.55 8.13
C LEU A 419 -7.46 -11.34 7.57
N ILE A 420 -8.47 -10.84 8.31
CA ILE A 420 -9.39 -9.83 7.79
C ILE A 420 -8.95 -8.43 8.19
N ASP A 421 -8.70 -8.20 9.48
CA ASP A 421 -8.50 -6.85 9.97
C ASP A 421 -7.06 -6.37 9.70
N ILE A 422 -6.03 -7.24 9.88
CA ILE A 422 -4.63 -6.89 9.69
C ILE A 422 -4.19 -7.14 8.25
N LEU A 423 -4.28 -8.39 7.74
CA LEU A 423 -3.86 -8.68 6.37
C LEU A 423 -4.82 -8.14 5.31
N GLY A 424 -6.02 -7.69 5.68
CA GLY A 424 -6.99 -7.07 4.78
C GLY A 424 -7.53 -8.02 3.71
N LEU A 425 -7.55 -9.32 3.97
CA LEU A 425 -8.07 -10.31 3.04
C LEU A 425 -9.60 -10.31 3.09
N LYS A 426 -10.23 -9.65 2.13
CA LYS A 426 -11.70 -9.66 1.98
C LYS A 426 -12.19 -11.00 1.47
N PHE A 427 -13.07 -11.61 2.23
CA PHE A 427 -13.82 -12.77 1.79
C PHE A 427 -15.14 -12.30 1.17
N LYS A 428 -15.31 -12.45 -0.14
CA LYS A 428 -16.63 -12.28 -0.73
C LYS A 428 -17.53 -13.35 -0.10
N LYS A 429 -18.48 -12.99 0.74
CA LYS A 429 -19.66 -13.82 0.94
C LYS A 429 -20.27 -13.98 -0.45
N LYS A 430 -20.19 -15.19 -1.04
CA LYS A 430 -21.13 -15.53 -2.10
C LYS A 430 -22.50 -15.32 -1.46
N ARG A 431 -23.17 -14.22 -1.77
CA ARG A 431 -24.63 -14.18 -1.57
C ARG A 431 -25.13 -15.36 -2.39
N LYS A 432 -25.46 -16.45 -1.73
CA LYS A 432 -26.32 -17.46 -2.34
C LYS A 432 -27.62 -16.73 -2.58
N ILE A 433 -27.76 -16.18 -3.78
CA ILE A 433 -29.08 -15.75 -4.26
C ILE A 433 -29.86 -17.05 -4.27
N ASN A 434 -30.79 -17.20 -3.34
CA ASN A 434 -31.65 -18.36 -3.29
C ASN A 434 -32.69 -18.18 -4.39
N PHE A 435 -32.28 -18.49 -5.63
CA PHE A 435 -33.15 -18.38 -6.81
C PHE A 435 -34.48 -19.06 -6.59
N LYS A 436 -34.52 -20.21 -5.88
CA LYS A 436 -35.73 -20.90 -5.54
C LYS A 436 -36.67 -20.04 -4.69
N LYS A 437 -36.12 -19.28 -3.72
CA LYS A 437 -36.92 -18.35 -2.88
C LYS A 437 -37.41 -17.14 -3.68
N ILE A 438 -36.62 -16.64 -4.63
CA ILE A 438 -37.05 -15.53 -5.51
C ILE A 438 -38.12 -16.02 -6.48
N ILE A 439 -37.95 -17.17 -7.11
CA ILE A 439 -38.92 -17.77 -8.02
C ILE A 439 -40.25 -18.02 -7.29
N ASN A 440 -40.20 -18.61 -6.09
CA ASN A 440 -41.42 -18.83 -5.29
C ASN A 440 -42.16 -17.51 -4.98
N LYS A 441 -41.37 -16.44 -4.64
CA LYS A 441 -41.99 -15.12 -4.36
C LYS A 441 -42.62 -14.50 -5.61
N ILE A 442 -42.01 -14.71 -6.80
CA ILE A 442 -42.62 -14.27 -8.07
C ILE A 442 -43.90 -15.07 -8.37
N TYR A 443 -43.96 -16.37 -8.06
CA TYR A 443 -45.18 -17.18 -8.19
C TYR A 443 -46.27 -16.72 -7.24
N GLU A 444 -45.93 -16.37 -5.98
CA GLU A 444 -46.90 -15.82 -5.02
C GLU A 444 -47.53 -14.50 -5.54
N ILE A 445 -46.66 -13.55 -5.99
CA ILE A 445 -47.11 -12.28 -6.57
C ILE A 445 -48.00 -12.50 -7.81
N ARG A 446 -47.58 -13.44 -8.70
CA ARG A 446 -48.40 -13.78 -9.88
C ARG A 446 -49.78 -14.27 -9.49
N ASN A 447 -49.91 -15.14 -8.50
CA ASN A 447 -51.19 -15.66 -8.01
C ASN A 447 -52.04 -14.58 -7.37
N GLU A 448 -51.44 -13.63 -6.62
CA GLU A 448 -52.15 -12.46 -6.09
C GLU A 448 -52.71 -11.58 -7.22
N MET A 449 -51.94 -11.34 -8.29
CA MET A 449 -52.40 -10.56 -9.45
C MET A 449 -53.56 -11.24 -10.17
N ARG A 450 -53.54 -12.58 -10.27
CA ARG A 450 -54.70 -13.35 -10.83
C ARG A 450 -55.93 -13.23 -9.97
N LYS A 451 -55.82 -13.33 -8.66
CA LYS A 451 -56.97 -13.12 -7.72
C LYS A 451 -57.57 -11.72 -7.87
N LYS A 452 -56.73 -10.71 -8.12
CA LYS A 452 -57.16 -9.32 -8.38
C LYS A 452 -57.64 -9.07 -9.82
N LYS A 453 -57.80 -10.14 -10.64
CA LYS A 453 -58.16 -10.10 -12.07
C LYS A 453 -57.22 -9.23 -12.94
N ASN A 454 -55.98 -8.97 -12.47
CA ASN A 454 -54.97 -8.22 -13.22
C ASN A 454 -54.14 -9.18 -14.09
N TYR A 455 -54.71 -9.66 -15.17
CA TYR A 455 -54.12 -10.67 -16.06
C TYR A 455 -52.88 -10.14 -16.79
N TYR A 456 -52.91 -8.86 -17.17
CA TYR A 456 -51.74 -8.23 -17.84
C TYR A 456 -50.44 -8.39 -17.06
N PHE A 457 -50.45 -8.01 -15.78
CA PHE A 457 -49.27 -8.15 -14.92
C PHE A 457 -48.91 -9.62 -14.61
N SER A 458 -49.93 -10.47 -14.45
CA SER A 458 -49.71 -11.91 -14.25
C SER A 458 -49.01 -12.57 -15.43
N ASP A 459 -49.35 -12.21 -16.67
CA ASP A 459 -48.72 -12.75 -17.87
C ASP A 459 -47.33 -12.17 -18.09
N LYS A 460 -47.11 -10.91 -17.77
CA LYS A 460 -45.78 -10.30 -17.78
C LYS A 460 -44.81 -11.01 -16.79
N LEU A 461 -45.29 -11.37 -15.59
CA LEU A 461 -44.53 -12.16 -14.62
C LEU A 461 -44.26 -13.59 -15.11
N ARG A 462 -45.24 -14.22 -15.83
CA ARG A 462 -45.05 -15.53 -16.45
C ARG A 462 -43.92 -15.50 -17.50
N ASN A 463 -43.91 -14.50 -18.36
CA ASN A 463 -42.86 -14.34 -19.40
C ASN A 463 -41.49 -14.11 -18.79
N ILE A 464 -41.37 -13.33 -17.69
CA ILE A 464 -40.13 -13.17 -16.93
C ILE A 464 -39.67 -14.52 -16.37
N LEU A 465 -40.54 -15.31 -15.76
CA LEU A 465 -40.21 -16.63 -15.23
C LEU A 465 -39.76 -17.59 -16.31
N ASN A 466 -40.43 -17.63 -17.46
CA ASN A 466 -40.06 -18.49 -18.59
C ASN A 466 -38.69 -18.10 -19.15
N ASN A 467 -38.42 -16.81 -19.33
CA ASN A 467 -37.08 -16.34 -19.77
C ASN A 467 -35.97 -16.68 -18.75
N PHE A 468 -36.26 -16.65 -17.45
CA PHE A 468 -35.31 -17.06 -16.41
C PHE A 468 -35.06 -18.57 -16.38
N LEU A 469 -36.06 -19.38 -16.68
CA LEU A 469 -35.96 -20.83 -16.72
C LEU A 469 -35.19 -21.29 -17.98
N CYS A 470 -35.47 -20.71 -19.15
CA CYS A 470 -34.71 -20.95 -20.38
C CYS A 470 -33.21 -20.60 -20.31
N ILE A 471 -32.83 -19.55 -19.54
CA ILE A 471 -31.42 -19.22 -19.35
C ILE A 471 -30.68 -20.25 -18.49
N LYS A 472 -31.40 -21.08 -17.73
CA LYS A 472 -30.78 -22.12 -16.88
C LYS A 472 -30.42 -23.37 -17.65
N ASP A 473 -31.13 -23.67 -18.71
CA ASP A 473 -30.89 -24.87 -19.51
C ASP A 473 -29.73 -24.72 -20.53
N ASN A 474 -29.30 -23.49 -20.81
CA ASN A 474 -28.16 -23.18 -21.69
C ASN A 474 -26.82 -22.99 -20.95
N LYS A 475 -26.69 -23.44 -19.67
CA LYS A 475 -25.46 -23.42 -18.88
C LYS A 475 -25.28 -24.73 -18.11
N ILE A 476 -25.27 -25.81 -18.82
CA ILE A 476 -24.64 -27.08 -18.41
C ILE A 476 -23.38 -27.28 -19.25
#